data_24a7702d68ae596f7945fa02fb1b8a1c
#
_entry.id   24a7702d68ae596f7945fa02fb1b8a1c
#
_cell.length_a   1.000
_cell.length_b   1.000
_cell.length_c   1.000
_cell.angle_alpha   90.00
_cell.angle_beta   90.00
_cell.angle_gamma   90.00
#
_symmetry.space_group_name_H-M   'P 1'
#
loop_
_entity.id
_entity.type
_entity.pdbx_description
1 polymer ?
#
loop_
_entity_poly.entity_id
_entity_poly.type
_entity_poly.pdbx_seq_one_letter_code
_entity_poly.pdbx_strand_id
1 'polypeptide(L)'
;LPMLAKSYDNTNNAVFRNGAEYYGQWKINGLRCFISAERNDGDLFNPVHLIFQSREGAIWKGLVSLEEYLLRIIPKNVLEVMLEEHYILDGEIYLPNHTVNEINHFVKDPTCKEHNLLQYWCYDVAMEDEIQGNRLEFLQSNFDSHVINFKNKDEHLNNTNRFVVLPITYVRTDSKAVNCRNSFINLGFEGLILRNINLEYQFGKRNRAMIKYKNSTDGKFKIVDIYPEGNKRENIPLLLLKNDIN
;
A
#
# COMPACT_ATOMS: atom_id res chain seq x y z
N LEU A 1 10.28 -10.09 -0.19
CA LEU A 1 9.83 -8.98 -1.07
C LEU A 1 8.33 -9.08 -1.31
N PRO A 2 7.59 -7.96 -1.31
CA PRO A 2 6.15 -7.97 -1.50
C PRO A 2 5.72 -8.39 -2.91
N MET A 3 4.47 -8.82 -3.04
CA MET A 3 3.81 -9.01 -4.33
C MET A 3 3.72 -7.69 -5.10
N LEU A 4 3.99 -7.71 -6.41
CA LEU A 4 4.07 -6.52 -7.24
C LEU A 4 2.90 -6.43 -8.22
N ALA A 5 2.32 -5.22 -8.39
CA ALA A 5 1.22 -5.00 -9.29
C ALA A 5 1.66 -4.97 -10.77
N LYS A 6 0.95 -5.71 -11.62
CA LYS A 6 0.98 -5.56 -13.06
C LYS A 6 0.15 -4.33 -13.49
N SER A 7 0.48 -3.68 -14.60
CA SER A 7 -0.36 -2.61 -15.13
C SER A 7 -1.64 -3.17 -15.75
N TYR A 8 -2.73 -2.42 -15.63
CA TYR A 8 -4.01 -2.73 -16.25
C TYR A 8 -3.87 -2.72 -17.78
N ASP A 9 -4.41 -3.73 -18.42
CA ASP A 9 -4.45 -3.85 -19.88
C ASP A 9 -5.90 -3.71 -20.34
N ASN A 10 -6.19 -2.64 -21.05
CA ASN A 10 -7.52 -2.32 -21.59
C ASN A 10 -7.86 -3.13 -22.85
N THR A 11 -6.92 -3.91 -23.40
CA THR A 11 -7.14 -4.61 -24.67
C THR A 11 -7.90 -5.92 -24.49
N ASN A 12 -8.97 -6.10 -25.25
CA ASN A 12 -9.70 -7.37 -25.36
C ASN A 12 -10.14 -8.02 -24.04
N ASN A 13 -10.62 -7.26 -23.08
CA ASN A 13 -11.01 -7.77 -21.74
C ASN A 13 -9.93 -8.65 -21.09
N ALA A 14 -8.66 -8.33 -21.31
CA ALA A 14 -7.54 -9.18 -20.89
C ALA A 14 -7.51 -9.48 -19.39
N VAL A 15 -8.03 -8.55 -18.58
CA VAL A 15 -8.05 -8.68 -17.10
C VAL A 15 -9.13 -9.66 -16.64
N PHE A 16 -10.33 -9.59 -17.21
CA PHE A 16 -11.52 -10.36 -16.78
C PHE A 16 -11.77 -11.62 -17.62
N ARG A 17 -10.78 -12.07 -18.38
CA ARG A 17 -10.88 -13.33 -19.16
C ARG A 17 -11.13 -14.52 -18.24
N ASN A 18 -11.88 -15.48 -18.74
CA ASN A 18 -12.24 -16.73 -18.04
C ASN A 18 -12.99 -16.51 -16.72
N GLY A 19 -13.75 -15.41 -16.61
CA GLY A 19 -14.53 -15.11 -15.40
C GLY A 19 -13.68 -14.70 -14.20
N ALA A 20 -12.48 -14.17 -14.40
CA ALA A 20 -11.66 -13.68 -13.30
C ALA A 20 -12.37 -12.57 -12.51
N GLU A 21 -12.36 -12.70 -11.21
CA GLU A 21 -13.01 -11.79 -10.26
C GLU A 21 -11.96 -11.11 -9.39
N TYR A 22 -12.22 -9.84 -9.06
CA TYR A 22 -11.29 -9.04 -8.29
C TYR A 22 -11.98 -8.28 -7.17
N TYR A 23 -11.23 -8.06 -6.08
CA TYR A 23 -11.50 -6.97 -5.16
C TYR A 23 -10.78 -5.72 -5.64
N GLY A 24 -11.53 -4.62 -5.74
CA GLY A 24 -11.00 -3.28 -6.01
C GLY A 24 -10.75 -2.53 -4.72
N GLN A 25 -9.55 -1.96 -4.58
CA GLN A 25 -9.13 -1.13 -3.46
C GLN A 25 -8.52 0.17 -3.96
N TRP A 26 -8.48 1.18 -3.10
CA TRP A 26 -7.81 2.46 -3.39
C TRP A 26 -6.33 2.25 -3.66
N LYS A 27 -5.82 2.89 -4.70
CA LYS A 27 -4.38 2.99 -4.88
C LYS A 27 -3.89 4.22 -4.13
N ILE A 28 -3.24 3.98 -3.00
CA ILE A 28 -2.68 4.99 -2.13
C ILE A 28 -1.33 5.46 -2.70
N ASN A 29 -1.00 6.72 -2.49
CA ASN A 29 0.27 7.32 -2.87
C ASN A 29 1.13 7.57 -1.62
N GLY A 30 1.67 6.52 -1.04
CA GLY A 30 2.50 6.53 0.16
C GLY A 30 3.75 5.66 0.03
N LEU A 31 4.24 5.14 1.14
CA LEU A 31 5.38 4.24 1.21
C LEU A 31 4.92 2.84 1.60
N ARG A 32 5.01 1.89 0.69
CA ARG A 32 4.64 0.51 1.00
C ARG A 32 5.47 -0.04 2.14
N CYS A 33 4.78 -0.60 3.11
CA CYS A 33 5.35 -1.12 4.33
C CYS A 33 4.78 -2.49 4.68
N PHE A 34 5.66 -3.45 4.95
CA PHE A 34 5.33 -4.66 5.64
C PHE A 34 5.48 -4.48 7.13
N ILE A 35 4.54 -5.03 7.91
CA ILE A 35 4.65 -5.11 9.36
C ILE A 35 4.61 -6.57 9.77
N SER A 36 5.69 -7.07 10.34
CA SER A 36 5.80 -8.35 11.03
C SER A 36 5.96 -8.14 12.53
N ALA A 37 5.77 -9.20 13.32
CA ALA A 37 5.99 -9.17 14.76
C ALA A 37 7.16 -10.08 15.13
N GLU A 38 7.93 -9.66 16.14
CA GLU A 38 9.03 -10.42 16.71
C GLU A 38 8.93 -10.44 18.23
N ARG A 39 9.35 -11.55 18.87
CA ARG A 39 9.45 -11.65 20.33
C ARG A 39 10.68 -10.87 20.81
N ASN A 40 10.51 -10.16 21.89
CA ASN A 40 11.59 -9.48 22.60
C ASN A 40 11.85 -10.17 23.94
N ASP A 41 12.63 -11.24 23.90
CA ASP A 41 12.90 -12.08 25.06
C ASP A 41 13.68 -11.37 26.20
N GLY A 42 14.21 -10.19 25.91
CA GLY A 42 14.96 -9.36 26.87
C GLY A 42 14.13 -8.29 27.60
N ASP A 43 12.89 -8.04 27.16
CA ASP A 43 12.02 -7.01 27.73
C ASP A 43 10.70 -7.60 28.24
N LEU A 44 10.59 -7.74 29.57
CA LEU A 44 9.39 -8.26 30.22
C LEU A 44 8.18 -7.32 30.13
N PHE A 45 8.40 -6.04 29.86
CA PHE A 45 7.35 -5.04 29.74
C PHE A 45 6.83 -4.89 28.31
N ASN A 46 7.71 -5.12 27.33
CA ASN A 46 7.38 -5.05 25.90
C ASN A 46 7.85 -6.35 25.21
N PRO A 47 7.14 -7.46 25.42
CA PRO A 47 7.57 -8.78 24.93
C PRO A 47 7.43 -8.96 23.43
N VAL A 48 6.83 -8.00 22.72
CA VAL A 48 6.62 -8.02 21.27
C VAL A 48 7.03 -6.69 20.66
N HIS A 49 7.75 -6.74 19.56
CA HIS A 49 8.04 -5.62 18.70
C HIS A 49 7.44 -5.80 17.30
N LEU A 50 7.09 -4.67 16.66
CA LEU A 50 6.70 -4.62 15.27
C LEU A 50 7.88 -4.19 14.40
N ILE A 51 8.13 -4.95 13.34
CA ILE A 51 9.18 -4.65 12.36
C ILE A 51 8.55 -4.00 11.14
N PHE A 52 8.94 -2.78 10.85
CA PHE A 52 8.49 -2.02 9.69
C PHE A 52 9.50 -2.18 8.56
N GLN A 53 9.12 -2.84 7.48
CA GLN A 53 9.99 -3.14 6.37
C GLN A 53 9.50 -2.47 5.08
N SER A 54 10.41 -1.75 4.41
CA SER A 54 10.13 -1.15 3.12
C SER A 54 9.95 -2.20 2.02
N ARG A 55 9.42 -1.78 0.89
CA ARG A 55 9.27 -2.61 -0.31
C ARG A 55 10.58 -3.26 -0.78
N GLU A 56 11.70 -2.59 -0.60
CA GLU A 56 13.04 -3.05 -1.00
C GLU A 56 13.73 -3.87 0.08
N GLY A 57 13.10 -4.06 1.25
CA GLY A 57 13.62 -4.87 2.35
C GLY A 57 14.36 -4.09 3.44
N ALA A 58 14.46 -2.75 3.32
CA ALA A 58 15.07 -1.94 4.37
C ALA A 58 14.15 -1.84 5.59
N ILE A 59 14.71 -2.01 6.78
CA ILE A 59 13.99 -1.85 8.05
C ILE A 59 13.99 -0.38 8.45
N TRP A 60 12.81 0.17 8.70
CA TRP A 60 12.65 1.50 9.26
C TRP A 60 12.66 1.45 10.78
N LYS A 61 13.68 2.04 11.35
CA LYS A 61 13.83 2.18 12.80
C LYS A 61 13.25 3.54 13.23
N GLY A 62 12.65 3.59 14.41
CA GLY A 62 12.21 4.85 14.99
C GLY A 62 10.73 5.19 14.82
N LEU A 63 9.92 4.34 14.18
CA LEU A 63 8.46 4.50 14.11
C LEU A 63 7.76 4.15 15.44
N VAL A 64 8.38 4.53 16.56
CA VAL A 64 7.99 4.13 17.93
C VAL A 64 6.55 4.52 18.23
N SER A 65 6.16 5.75 17.95
CA SER A 65 4.80 6.22 18.20
C SER A 65 3.74 5.48 17.39
N LEU A 66 4.07 5.05 16.16
CA LEU A 66 3.15 4.25 15.33
C LEU A 66 3.12 2.80 15.84
N GLU A 67 4.26 2.24 16.23
CA GLU A 67 4.38 0.91 16.82
C GLU A 67 3.54 0.79 18.09
N GLU A 68 3.73 1.70 19.04
CA GLU A 68 2.95 1.74 20.29
C GLU A 68 1.43 1.85 20.03
N TYR A 69 1.04 2.64 19.04
CA TYR A 69 -0.36 2.74 18.65
C TYR A 69 -0.87 1.41 18.09
N LEU A 70 -0.14 0.77 17.17
CA LEU A 70 -0.54 -0.47 16.53
C LEU A 70 -0.59 -1.64 17.53
N LEU A 71 0.38 -1.76 18.44
CA LEU A 71 0.38 -2.80 19.49
C LEU A 71 -0.84 -2.72 20.42
N ARG A 72 -1.43 -1.54 20.58
CA ARG A 72 -2.65 -1.36 21.37
C ARG A 72 -3.92 -1.80 20.66
N ILE A 73 -3.93 -1.74 19.32
CA ILE A 73 -5.14 -2.01 18.54
C ILE A 73 -5.12 -3.37 17.83
N ILE A 74 -3.95 -3.95 17.57
CA ILE A 74 -3.85 -5.27 16.96
C ILE A 74 -4.36 -6.31 17.98
N PRO A 75 -5.39 -7.11 17.62
CA PRO A 75 -5.91 -8.15 18.50
C PRO A 75 -4.84 -9.18 18.87
N LYS A 76 -4.92 -9.75 20.08
CA LYS A 76 -3.94 -10.73 20.55
C LYS A 76 -3.83 -11.96 19.63
N ASN A 77 -4.95 -12.48 19.16
CA ASN A 77 -4.97 -13.59 18.21
C ASN A 77 -4.26 -13.26 16.89
N VAL A 78 -4.31 -11.99 16.44
CA VAL A 78 -3.57 -11.54 15.25
C VAL A 78 -2.08 -11.46 15.54
N LEU A 79 -1.68 -10.92 16.70
CA LEU A 79 -0.27 -10.93 17.11
C LEU A 79 0.29 -12.35 17.23
N GLU A 80 -0.50 -13.30 17.75
CA GLU A 80 -0.11 -14.71 17.87
C GLU A 80 0.19 -15.32 16.49
N VAL A 81 -0.70 -15.17 15.51
CA VAL A 81 -0.43 -15.71 14.15
C VAL A 81 0.69 -14.95 13.42
N MET A 82 0.90 -13.67 13.72
CA MET A 82 2.07 -12.93 13.21
C MET A 82 3.38 -13.49 13.76
N LEU A 83 3.41 -13.93 15.02
CA LEU A 83 4.58 -14.50 15.69
C LEU A 83 4.83 -15.97 15.32
N GLU A 84 3.79 -16.78 15.27
CA GLU A 84 3.90 -18.25 15.13
C GLU A 84 3.82 -18.70 13.65
N GLU A 85 2.96 -18.07 12.86
CA GLU A 85 2.73 -18.42 11.45
C GLU A 85 3.34 -17.41 10.47
N HIS A 86 4.04 -16.41 11.00
CA HIS A 86 4.72 -15.38 10.21
C HIS A 86 3.79 -14.59 9.26
N TYR A 87 2.54 -14.36 9.67
CA TYR A 87 1.64 -13.48 8.93
C TYR A 87 2.17 -12.05 8.94
N ILE A 88 2.12 -11.40 7.79
CA ILE A 88 2.69 -10.05 7.62
C ILE A 88 1.57 -9.12 7.14
N LEU A 89 1.33 -8.03 7.86
CA LEU A 89 0.43 -6.98 7.39
C LEU A 89 1.09 -6.26 6.21
N ASP A 90 0.39 -6.16 5.08
CA ASP A 90 0.84 -5.48 3.87
C ASP A 90 0.03 -4.20 3.68
N GLY A 91 0.69 -3.07 3.77
CA GLY A 91 0.03 -1.78 3.76
C GLY A 91 0.93 -0.65 3.27
N GLU A 92 0.49 0.56 3.54
CA GLU A 92 1.16 1.79 3.16
C GLU A 92 1.35 2.68 4.39
N ILE A 93 2.57 3.19 4.62
CA ILE A 93 2.75 4.36 5.47
C ILE A 93 2.26 5.57 4.68
N TYR A 94 1.29 6.26 5.24
CA TYR A 94 0.60 7.34 4.58
C TYR A 94 0.33 8.51 5.53
N LEU A 95 0.21 9.68 4.97
CA LEU A 95 -0.31 10.86 5.66
C LEU A 95 -1.08 11.69 4.64
N PRO A 96 -2.40 11.93 4.83
CA PRO A 96 -3.19 12.77 3.94
C PRO A 96 -2.58 14.16 3.74
N ASN A 97 -2.78 14.74 2.58
CA ASN A 97 -2.24 16.06 2.18
C ASN A 97 -0.72 16.13 2.04
N HIS A 98 0.01 15.02 2.08
CA HIS A 98 1.46 15.00 1.92
C HIS A 98 1.88 14.16 0.72
N THR A 99 2.95 14.58 0.09
CA THR A 99 3.58 13.85 -1.02
C THR A 99 4.38 12.66 -0.50
N VAL A 100 4.66 11.69 -1.38
CA VAL A 100 5.52 10.53 -1.06
C VAL A 100 6.91 10.97 -0.55
N ASN A 101 7.46 12.06 -1.10
CA ASN A 101 8.77 12.56 -0.69
C ASN A 101 8.73 13.13 0.74
N GLU A 102 7.68 13.87 1.09
CA GLU A 102 7.48 14.36 2.46
C GLU A 102 7.27 13.20 3.43
N ILE A 103 6.42 12.23 3.09
CA ILE A 103 6.22 11.04 3.93
C ILE A 103 7.53 10.26 4.13
N ASN A 104 8.36 10.12 3.08
CA ASN A 104 9.68 9.49 3.19
C ASN A 104 10.64 10.28 4.10
N HIS A 105 10.56 11.60 4.09
CA HIS A 105 11.29 12.43 5.03
C HIS A 105 10.80 12.20 6.47
N PHE A 106 9.49 12.23 6.71
CA PHE A 106 8.90 12.03 8.03
C PHE A 106 9.18 10.64 8.62
N VAL A 107 9.22 9.60 7.79
CA VAL A 107 9.62 8.23 8.24
C VAL A 107 11.06 8.20 8.73
N LYS A 108 11.96 8.98 8.11
CA LYS A 108 13.40 8.98 8.40
C LYS A 108 13.83 9.96 9.48
N ASP A 109 13.01 10.98 9.74
CA ASP A 109 13.32 12.04 10.70
C ASP A 109 12.30 12.06 11.85
N PRO A 110 12.61 11.38 12.98
CA PRO A 110 11.73 11.33 14.14
C PRO A 110 11.61 12.69 14.87
N THR A 111 12.40 13.70 14.50
CA THR A 111 12.30 15.04 15.08
C THR A 111 11.19 15.88 14.46
N CYS A 112 10.70 15.50 13.28
CA CYS A 112 9.55 16.13 12.64
C CYS A 112 8.27 15.85 13.44
N LYS A 113 7.44 16.87 13.63
CA LYS A 113 6.12 16.70 14.28
C LYS A 113 5.19 15.76 13.50
N GLU A 114 5.28 15.77 12.18
CA GLU A 114 4.51 14.93 11.26
C GLU A 114 4.86 13.46 11.40
N HIS A 115 6.05 13.11 11.89
CA HIS A 115 6.46 11.74 12.19
C HIS A 115 5.45 11.03 13.12
N ASN A 116 4.98 11.74 14.15
CA ASN A 116 4.00 11.21 15.11
C ASN A 116 2.55 11.16 14.56
N LEU A 117 2.31 11.75 13.39
CA LEU A 117 1.02 11.74 12.70
C LEU A 117 0.93 10.66 11.63
N LEU A 118 2.04 9.99 11.32
CA LEU A 118 2.08 8.92 10.32
C LEU A 118 1.03 7.86 10.60
N GLN A 119 0.37 7.41 9.53
CA GLN A 119 -0.71 6.44 9.55
C GLN A 119 -0.26 5.16 8.83
N TYR A 120 -0.82 4.02 9.21
CA TYR A 120 -0.67 2.77 8.49
C TYR A 120 -2.00 2.34 7.87
N TRP A 121 -2.04 2.24 6.55
CA TRP A 121 -3.23 1.86 5.79
C TRP A 121 -3.05 0.46 5.24
N CYS A 122 -3.70 -0.51 5.88
CA CYS A 122 -3.56 -1.93 5.59
C CYS A 122 -4.53 -2.36 4.49
N TYR A 123 -4.04 -3.06 3.49
CA TYR A 123 -4.85 -3.50 2.36
C TYR A 123 -4.76 -5.01 2.10
N ASP A 124 -3.85 -5.74 2.73
CA ASP A 124 -3.69 -7.19 2.60
C ASP A 124 -2.95 -7.78 3.80
N VAL A 125 -2.98 -9.09 3.91
CA VAL A 125 -2.11 -9.87 4.80
C VAL A 125 -1.34 -10.85 3.93
N ALA A 126 -0.02 -10.82 4.00
CA ALA A 126 0.80 -11.81 3.30
C ALA A 126 0.80 -13.09 4.12
N MET A 127 0.06 -14.07 3.64
CA MET A 127 -0.05 -15.43 4.14
C MET A 127 0.39 -16.36 3.03
N GLU A 128 1.27 -17.31 3.33
CA GLU A 128 1.70 -18.31 2.37
C GLU A 128 0.54 -19.25 2.05
N ASP A 129 0.41 -19.68 0.80
CA ASP A 129 -0.59 -20.62 0.29
C ASP A 129 -2.07 -20.19 0.48
N GLU A 130 -2.34 -18.93 0.89
CA GLU A 130 -3.70 -18.45 1.07
C GLU A 130 -4.17 -17.56 -0.10
N ILE A 131 -5.39 -17.81 -0.57
CA ILE A 131 -6.04 -17.01 -1.61
C ILE A 131 -6.45 -15.63 -1.07
N GLN A 132 -6.56 -14.65 -1.96
CA GLN A 132 -6.92 -13.27 -1.60
C GLN A 132 -8.25 -13.18 -0.83
N GLY A 133 -9.23 -14.03 -1.16
CA GLY A 133 -10.51 -14.07 -0.46
C GLY A 133 -10.34 -14.29 1.05
N ASN A 134 -9.62 -15.33 1.42
CA ASN A 134 -9.38 -15.70 2.82
C ASN A 134 -8.53 -14.63 3.55
N ARG A 135 -7.51 -14.09 2.87
CA ARG A 135 -6.66 -13.04 3.45
C ARG A 135 -7.43 -11.78 3.80
N LEU A 136 -8.35 -11.37 2.92
CA LEU A 136 -9.19 -10.19 3.19
C LEU A 136 -10.27 -10.47 4.22
N GLU A 137 -10.86 -11.66 4.24
CA GLU A 137 -11.79 -12.06 5.29
C GLU A 137 -11.10 -12.01 6.66
N PHE A 138 -9.89 -12.58 6.78
CA PHE A 138 -9.09 -12.49 7.99
C PHE A 138 -8.84 -11.02 8.41
N LEU A 139 -8.40 -10.18 7.47
CA LEU A 139 -8.11 -8.77 7.76
C LEU A 139 -9.37 -8.01 8.22
N GLN A 140 -10.47 -8.14 7.49
CA GLN A 140 -11.70 -7.41 7.79
C GLN A 140 -12.39 -7.91 9.06
N SER A 141 -12.42 -9.21 9.32
CA SER A 141 -13.04 -9.76 10.53
C SER A 141 -12.28 -9.40 11.80
N ASN A 142 -10.96 -9.31 11.76
CA ASN A 142 -10.15 -8.92 12.91
C ASN A 142 -10.07 -7.40 13.15
N PHE A 143 -10.33 -6.58 12.11
CA PHE A 143 -10.20 -5.12 12.16
C PHE A 143 -11.44 -4.39 11.62
N ASP A 144 -12.63 -4.94 11.78
CA ASP A 144 -13.89 -4.40 11.24
C ASP A 144 -14.11 -2.92 11.60
N SER A 145 -13.85 -2.54 12.85
CA SER A 145 -13.97 -1.15 13.31
C SER A 145 -13.00 -0.17 12.65
N HIS A 146 -11.99 -0.67 11.95
CA HIS A 146 -10.98 0.13 11.25
C HIS A 146 -11.19 0.14 9.73
N VAL A 147 -12.23 -0.54 9.23
CA VAL A 147 -12.63 -0.46 7.81
C VAL A 147 -13.33 0.87 7.58
N ILE A 148 -12.66 1.78 6.90
CA ILE A 148 -13.16 3.14 6.70
C ILE A 148 -13.59 3.33 5.24
N ASN A 149 -14.79 3.89 5.04
CA ASN A 149 -15.29 4.31 3.74
C ASN A 149 -15.45 5.83 3.71
N PHE A 150 -14.67 6.52 2.89
CA PHE A 150 -14.81 7.96 2.68
C PHE A 150 -15.92 8.25 1.66
N LYS A 151 -16.78 9.21 1.98
CA LYS A 151 -17.87 9.66 1.09
C LYS A 151 -17.40 10.69 0.07
N ASN A 152 -16.37 11.44 0.41
CA ASN A 152 -15.82 12.52 -0.41
C ASN A 152 -14.33 12.73 -0.12
N LYS A 153 -13.71 13.61 -0.92
CA LYS A 153 -12.29 13.91 -0.82
C LYS A 153 -11.92 14.61 0.49
N ASP A 154 -12.79 15.43 1.03
CA ASP A 154 -12.51 16.18 2.26
C ASP A 154 -12.45 15.23 3.47
N GLU A 155 -13.35 14.23 3.55
CA GLU A 155 -13.27 13.20 4.57
C GLU A 155 -11.96 12.41 4.50
N HIS A 156 -11.51 12.05 3.29
CA HIS A 156 -10.22 11.39 3.10
C HIS A 156 -9.06 12.27 3.54
N LEU A 157 -9.01 13.51 3.07
CA LEU A 157 -7.88 14.40 3.34
C LEU A 157 -7.81 14.87 4.80
N ASN A 158 -8.92 14.85 5.52
CA ASN A 158 -9.00 15.18 6.94
C ASN A 158 -8.98 13.95 7.87
N ASN A 159 -8.70 12.75 7.32
CA ASN A 159 -8.62 11.54 8.15
C ASN A 159 -7.46 11.61 9.13
N THR A 160 -7.77 11.36 10.41
CA THR A 160 -6.79 11.32 11.51
C THR A 160 -6.60 9.91 12.10
N ASN A 161 -7.34 8.92 11.59
CA ASN A 161 -7.17 7.54 12.07
C ASN A 161 -5.80 7.00 11.67
N ARG A 162 -5.01 6.62 12.64
CA ARG A 162 -3.64 6.16 12.43
C ARG A 162 -3.55 4.73 11.89
N PHE A 163 -4.62 3.97 11.99
CA PHE A 163 -4.76 2.66 11.34
C PHE A 163 -6.05 2.62 10.54
N VAL A 164 -5.95 2.26 9.27
CA VAL A 164 -7.08 2.14 8.35
C VAL A 164 -6.98 0.82 7.62
N VAL A 165 -8.04 0.04 7.62
CA VAL A 165 -8.20 -1.11 6.73
C VAL A 165 -8.96 -0.67 5.49
N LEU A 166 -8.43 -0.94 4.32
CA LEU A 166 -9.05 -0.52 3.08
C LEU A 166 -10.33 -1.29 2.83
N PRO A 167 -11.43 -0.59 2.49
CA PRO A 167 -12.65 -1.24 2.03
C PRO A 167 -12.42 -1.92 0.68
N ILE A 168 -13.31 -2.83 0.33
CA ILE A 168 -13.30 -3.54 -0.93
C ILE A 168 -14.53 -3.24 -1.77
N THR A 169 -14.35 -3.31 -3.08
CA THR A 169 -15.43 -3.28 -4.06
C THR A 169 -15.30 -4.47 -5.00
N TYR A 170 -16.35 -5.23 -5.21
CA TYR A 170 -16.33 -6.31 -6.21
C TYR A 170 -16.26 -5.76 -7.63
N VAL A 171 -15.30 -6.27 -8.41
CA VAL A 171 -15.03 -5.84 -9.79
C VAL A 171 -14.92 -7.07 -10.69
N ARG A 172 -15.85 -7.18 -11.64
CA ARG A 172 -15.98 -8.33 -12.54
C ARG A 172 -15.96 -7.95 -14.03
N THR A 173 -15.89 -6.64 -14.34
CA THR A 173 -15.93 -6.13 -15.71
C THR A 173 -15.03 -4.92 -15.87
N ASP A 174 -14.57 -4.67 -17.09
CA ASP A 174 -13.79 -3.47 -17.42
C ASP A 174 -14.57 -2.19 -17.12
N SER A 175 -15.86 -2.13 -17.44
CA SER A 175 -16.72 -0.97 -17.13
C SER A 175 -16.75 -0.69 -15.62
N LYS A 176 -16.89 -1.73 -14.78
CA LYS A 176 -16.85 -1.56 -13.33
C LYS A 176 -15.48 -1.10 -12.85
N ALA A 177 -14.38 -1.62 -13.43
CA ALA A 177 -13.02 -1.19 -13.09
C ALA A 177 -12.79 0.28 -13.43
N VAL A 178 -13.24 0.76 -14.60
CA VAL A 178 -13.17 2.17 -14.99
C VAL A 178 -13.95 3.05 -14.00
N ASN A 179 -15.17 2.66 -13.67
CA ASN A 179 -16.03 3.42 -12.73
C ASN A 179 -15.40 3.48 -11.33
N CYS A 180 -14.90 2.36 -10.81
CA CYS A 180 -14.20 2.32 -9.53
C CYS A 180 -12.95 3.22 -9.53
N ARG A 181 -12.11 3.11 -10.56
CA ARG A 181 -10.93 3.97 -10.71
C ARG A 181 -11.31 5.44 -10.65
N ASN A 182 -12.30 5.86 -11.44
CA ASN A 182 -12.72 7.25 -11.51
C ASN A 182 -13.28 7.74 -10.16
N SER A 183 -14.10 6.92 -9.50
CA SER A 183 -14.60 7.22 -8.16
C SER A 183 -13.47 7.40 -7.14
N PHE A 184 -12.46 6.53 -7.19
CA PHE A 184 -11.33 6.60 -6.27
C PHE A 184 -10.43 7.83 -6.53
N ILE A 185 -10.26 8.22 -7.79
CA ILE A 185 -9.57 9.47 -8.15
C ILE A 185 -10.35 10.68 -7.61
N ASN A 186 -11.67 10.68 -7.70
CA ASN A 186 -12.51 11.75 -7.15
C ASN A 186 -12.42 11.85 -5.62
N LEU A 187 -12.13 10.74 -4.93
CA LEU A 187 -11.82 10.70 -3.50
C LEU A 187 -10.39 11.18 -3.17
N GLY A 188 -9.55 11.45 -4.18
CA GLY A 188 -8.19 11.93 -4.01
C GLY A 188 -7.12 10.84 -4.03
N PHE A 189 -7.47 9.59 -4.37
CA PHE A 189 -6.51 8.49 -4.51
C PHE A 189 -5.86 8.47 -5.91
N GLU A 190 -4.74 7.76 -6.05
CA GLU A 190 -4.00 7.67 -7.33
C GLU A 190 -4.74 6.84 -8.39
N GLY A 191 -5.66 5.99 -7.97
CA GLY A 191 -6.43 5.09 -8.82
C GLY A 191 -6.93 3.85 -8.11
N LEU A 192 -6.90 2.72 -8.81
CA LEU A 192 -7.45 1.44 -8.41
C LEU A 192 -6.35 0.36 -8.35
N ILE A 193 -6.37 -0.44 -7.30
CA ILE A 193 -5.70 -1.74 -7.22
C ILE A 193 -6.77 -2.83 -7.33
N LEU A 194 -6.57 -3.77 -8.24
CA LEU A 194 -7.36 -4.99 -8.36
C LEU A 194 -6.57 -6.17 -7.79
N ARG A 195 -7.21 -6.95 -6.92
CA ARG A 195 -6.66 -8.17 -6.33
C ARG A 195 -7.53 -9.34 -6.74
N ASN A 196 -6.93 -10.33 -7.41
CA ASN A 196 -7.66 -11.51 -7.86
C ASN A 196 -8.08 -12.34 -6.65
N ILE A 197 -9.40 -12.58 -6.50
CA ILE A 197 -10.00 -13.22 -5.32
C ILE A 197 -9.46 -14.63 -5.08
N ASN A 198 -9.18 -15.35 -6.15
CA ASN A 198 -8.85 -16.77 -6.15
C ASN A 198 -7.34 -17.07 -6.26
N LEU A 199 -6.49 -16.04 -6.20
CA LEU A 199 -5.04 -16.25 -6.30
C LEU A 199 -4.34 -15.98 -4.97
N GLU A 200 -3.31 -16.79 -4.72
CA GLU A 200 -2.44 -16.72 -3.56
C GLU A 200 -1.57 -15.46 -3.56
N TYR A 201 -0.98 -15.17 -2.39
CA TYR A 201 0.03 -14.12 -2.27
C TYR A 201 1.33 -14.53 -2.97
N GLN A 202 1.76 -13.78 -3.96
CA GLN A 202 2.90 -14.09 -4.80
C GLN A 202 4.12 -13.24 -4.43
N PHE A 203 4.87 -13.66 -3.42
CA PHE A 203 6.06 -12.95 -2.95
C PHE A 203 7.06 -12.65 -4.08
N GLY A 204 7.47 -11.39 -4.19
CA GLY A 204 8.45 -10.92 -5.18
C GLY A 204 8.00 -10.97 -6.64
N LYS A 205 6.83 -11.54 -6.95
CA LYS A 205 6.36 -11.71 -8.32
C LYS A 205 5.44 -10.58 -8.77
N ARG A 206 5.48 -10.32 -10.07
CA ARG A 206 4.58 -9.40 -10.78
C ARG A 206 3.71 -10.19 -11.74
N ASN A 207 2.47 -10.43 -11.37
CA ASN A 207 1.52 -11.21 -12.16
C ASN A 207 0.09 -10.65 -12.07
N ARG A 208 -0.91 -11.46 -12.45
CA ARG A 208 -2.33 -11.08 -12.45
C ARG A 208 -2.99 -11.17 -11.07
N ALA A 209 -2.30 -11.64 -10.02
CA ALA A 209 -2.85 -11.64 -8.68
C ALA A 209 -3.09 -10.22 -8.17
N MET A 210 -2.24 -9.26 -8.62
CA MET A 210 -2.43 -7.85 -8.32
C MET A 210 -2.22 -6.98 -9.57
N ILE A 211 -3.17 -6.08 -9.84
CA ILE A 211 -3.17 -5.20 -11.01
C ILE A 211 -3.40 -3.75 -10.55
N LYS A 212 -2.59 -2.83 -11.04
CA LYS A 212 -2.76 -1.39 -10.80
C LYS A 212 -3.40 -0.71 -12.00
N TYR A 213 -4.42 0.12 -11.75
CA TYR A 213 -5.07 0.94 -12.75
C TYR A 213 -5.09 2.39 -12.29
N LYS A 214 -4.17 3.19 -12.82
CA LYS A 214 -4.03 4.60 -12.52
C LYS A 214 -4.26 5.44 -13.78
N ASN A 215 -4.48 6.74 -13.63
CA ASN A 215 -4.41 7.64 -14.77
C ASN A 215 -2.98 7.65 -15.32
N SER A 216 -2.86 7.40 -16.61
CA SER A 216 -1.69 7.80 -17.38
C SER A 216 -2.07 9.09 -18.10
N THR A 217 -1.37 10.16 -17.81
CA THR A 217 -1.44 11.36 -18.64
C THR A 217 -0.26 11.27 -19.59
N ASP A 218 -0.53 11.06 -20.87
CA ASP A 218 0.49 11.17 -21.90
C ASP A 218 0.74 12.66 -22.12
N GLY A 219 1.99 13.10 -21.97
CA GLY A 219 2.42 14.47 -22.19
C GLY A 219 3.66 14.50 -23.06
N LYS A 220 3.77 15.53 -23.90
CA LYS A 220 5.02 15.85 -24.57
C LYS A 220 5.82 16.79 -23.68
N PHE A 221 7.04 16.42 -23.39
CA PHE A 221 7.94 17.19 -22.55
C PHE A 221 9.16 17.59 -23.39
N LYS A 222 9.60 18.84 -23.27
CA LYS A 222 10.86 19.28 -23.83
C LYS A 222 11.99 18.80 -22.93
N ILE A 223 12.94 18.05 -23.48
CA ILE A 223 14.19 17.73 -22.79
C ILE A 223 15.00 19.02 -22.69
N VAL A 224 15.29 19.46 -21.48
CA VAL A 224 16.06 20.68 -21.21
C VAL A 224 17.51 20.36 -20.98
N ASP A 225 17.78 19.22 -20.33
CA ASP A 225 19.14 18.75 -20.06
C ASP A 225 19.18 17.24 -19.88
N ILE A 226 20.39 16.66 -19.99
CA ILE A 226 20.65 15.22 -19.87
C ILE A 226 21.84 15.06 -18.94
N TYR A 227 21.63 14.40 -17.81
CA TYR A 227 22.66 14.11 -16.82
C TYR A 227 22.98 12.61 -16.82
N PRO A 228 24.27 12.22 -16.76
CA PRO A 228 24.62 10.83 -16.49
C PRO A 228 24.13 10.49 -15.07
N GLU A 229 23.44 9.38 -14.92
CA GLU A 229 23.03 8.89 -13.61
C GLU A 229 24.29 8.46 -12.83
N GLY A 230 24.41 8.91 -11.55
CA GLY A 230 25.62 8.62 -10.75
C GLY A 230 25.88 7.14 -10.56
N ASN A 231 27.10 6.80 -10.39
CA ASN A 231 27.91 5.57 -10.20
C ASN A 231 27.28 4.16 -10.15
N LYS A 232 25.95 4.01 -10.08
CA LYS A 232 25.30 2.68 -10.03
C LYS A 232 24.56 2.28 -11.30
N ARG A 233 24.38 3.20 -12.26
CA ARG A 233 23.66 2.98 -13.52
C ARG A 233 24.22 3.85 -14.65
N GLU A 234 25.49 3.72 -14.93
CA GLU A 234 26.24 4.59 -15.87
C GLU A 234 25.67 4.66 -17.28
N ASN A 235 24.70 3.80 -17.65
CA ASN A 235 24.12 3.74 -18.98
C ASN A 235 22.68 4.29 -19.08
N ILE A 236 22.13 4.86 -18.00
CA ILE A 236 20.76 5.40 -18.01
C ILE A 236 20.82 6.91 -17.71
N PRO A 237 20.67 7.77 -18.72
CA PRO A 237 20.69 9.21 -18.52
C PRO A 237 19.47 9.68 -17.73
N LEU A 238 19.69 10.64 -16.85
CA LEU A 238 18.63 11.38 -16.18
C LEU A 238 18.22 12.54 -17.10
N LEU A 239 16.94 12.58 -17.49
CA LEU A 239 16.42 13.64 -18.35
C LEU A 239 15.77 14.73 -17.50
N LEU A 240 16.25 15.95 -17.61
CA LEU A 240 15.53 17.11 -17.09
C LEU A 240 14.46 17.50 -18.11
N LEU A 241 13.19 17.34 -17.72
CA LEU A 241 12.05 17.64 -18.57
C LEU A 241 11.40 18.96 -18.13
N LYS A 242 11.09 19.81 -19.09
CA LYS A 242 10.25 20.99 -18.86
C LYS A 242 8.81 20.63 -19.19
N ASN A 243 7.92 20.85 -18.23
CA ASN A 243 6.48 20.76 -18.46
C ASN A 243 6.01 22.11 -19.04
N ASP A 244 5.15 22.08 -20.07
CA ASP A 244 4.56 23.29 -20.67
C ASP A 244 3.47 23.94 -19.78
N ILE A 245 3.28 23.41 -18.58
CA ILE A 245 2.37 23.98 -17.58
C ILE A 245 3.23 24.74 -16.56
N ASN A 246 3.50 26.03 -16.86
CA ASN A 246 4.32 27.07 -16.20
C ASN A 246 5.80 27.04 -16.50
#